data_26f0fd15351f51556190a3a4736dcd88
#
_entry.id   26f0fd15351f51556190a3a4736dcd88
#
_cell.length_a   1.000
_cell.length_b   1.000
_cell.length_c   1.000
_cell.angle_alpha   90.00
_cell.angle_beta   90.00
_cell.angle_gamma   90.00
#
_symmetry.space_group_name_H-M   'P 1'
#
loop_
_entity.id
_entity.type
_entity.pdbx_description
1 polymer ?
#
loop_
_entity_poly.entity_id
_entity_poly.type
_entity_poly.pdbx_seq_one_letter_code
_entity_poly.pdbx_strand_id
1 'polypeptide(L)'
;MKKNILYAFITLCLVITSCSKDEPDHVHEHELITTMTITLTPSDASGSVTLQTQDLDGDGPNAPDVTVSGNLKSGVLYNGAIVLLNETESPAENVTMEIEEEDKEHQFFYTAGSGLD
;
A
#
# COMPACT_ATOMS: atom_id res chain seq x y z
N MET A 1 51.83 31.90 29.55
CA MET A 1 51.78 30.71 28.68
C MET A 1 50.71 29.71 29.08
N LYS A 2 50.39 29.49 30.36
CA LYS A 2 49.38 28.48 30.81
C LYS A 2 47.91 28.86 30.50
N LYS A 3 47.55 30.15 30.42
CA LYS A 3 46.17 30.60 30.14
C LYS A 3 45.75 30.39 28.67
N ASN A 4 46.67 30.50 27.74
CA ASN A 4 46.38 30.37 26.30
C ASN A 4 46.13 28.91 25.87
N ILE A 5 46.73 27.95 26.62
CA ILE A 5 46.51 26.50 26.38
C ILE A 5 45.10 26.09 26.81
N LEU A 6 44.57 26.71 27.89
CA LEU A 6 43.23 26.42 28.39
C LEU A 6 42.13 26.88 27.38
N TYR A 7 42.31 28.03 26.74
CA TYR A 7 41.38 28.51 25.72
C TYR A 7 41.43 27.68 24.43
N ALA A 8 42.61 27.20 24.05
CA ALA A 8 42.76 26.30 22.88
C ALA A 8 42.05 24.96 23.13
N PHE A 9 42.02 24.45 24.36
CA PHE A 9 41.30 23.21 24.69
C PHE A 9 39.77 23.40 24.73
N ILE A 10 39.28 24.57 25.19
CA ILE A 10 37.84 24.88 25.22
C ILE A 10 37.29 25.09 23.79
N THR A 11 38.10 25.65 22.89
CA THR A 11 37.65 25.87 21.50
C THR A 11 37.59 24.57 20.69
N LEU A 12 38.35 23.55 21.04
CA LEU A 12 38.39 22.27 20.35
C LEU A 12 37.20 21.36 20.73
N CYS A 13 36.56 21.58 21.88
CA CYS A 13 35.41 20.74 22.31
C CYS A 13 34.06 21.13 21.70
N LEU A 14 33.96 22.18 20.86
CA LEU A 14 32.69 22.69 20.34
C LEU A 14 32.32 22.18 18.92
N VAL A 15 33.06 21.25 18.33
CA VAL A 15 32.90 20.88 16.91
C VAL A 15 32.38 19.45 16.67
N ILE A 16 31.97 18.73 17.70
CA ILE A 16 31.46 17.34 17.52
C ILE A 16 30.07 17.13 18.11
N THR A 17 29.11 17.96 17.69
CA THR A 17 27.69 17.61 17.82
C THR A 17 26.98 17.79 16.46
N SER A 18 27.50 17.12 15.43
CA SER A 18 26.73 16.77 14.25
C SER A 18 26.24 15.34 14.47
N CYS A 19 25.23 15.15 15.29
CA CYS A 19 24.34 14.02 15.14
C CYS A 19 23.49 14.32 13.91
N SER A 20 23.89 13.77 12.76
CA SER A 20 22.92 13.45 11.73
C SER A 20 21.97 12.42 12.36
N LYS A 21 20.73 12.80 12.57
CA LYS A 21 19.66 11.82 12.68
C LYS A 21 19.62 11.17 11.30
N ASP A 22 20.28 10.04 11.17
CA ASP A 22 19.92 9.07 10.18
C ASP A 22 18.49 8.66 10.59
N GLU A 23 17.50 9.18 9.89
CA GLU A 23 16.19 8.56 9.91
C GLU A 23 16.44 7.11 9.50
N PRO A 24 15.88 6.12 10.24
CA PRO A 24 16.03 4.75 9.82
C PRO A 24 15.54 4.68 8.38
N ASP A 25 16.39 4.19 7.47
CA ASP A 25 15.95 3.81 6.14
C ASP A 25 14.69 2.97 6.34
N HIS A 26 13.54 3.49 5.91
CA HIS A 26 12.34 2.69 5.81
C HIS A 26 12.70 1.57 4.84
N VAL A 27 12.97 0.41 5.39
CA VAL A 27 13.03 -0.81 4.58
C VAL A 27 11.62 -0.98 4.07
N HIS A 28 11.38 -0.56 2.83
CA HIS A 28 10.14 -0.86 2.15
C HIS A 28 10.11 -2.38 1.99
N GLU A 29 9.44 -3.04 2.92
CA GLU A 29 9.06 -4.43 2.73
C GLU A 29 8.00 -4.39 1.62
N HIS A 30 8.22 -5.16 0.57
CA HIS A 30 7.23 -5.27 -0.50
C HIS A 30 6.01 -5.97 0.07
N GLU A 31 4.87 -5.28 0.05
CA GLU A 31 3.59 -5.85 0.50
C GLU A 31 3.25 -7.05 -0.38
N LEU A 32 3.02 -8.18 0.27
CA LEU A 32 2.53 -9.37 -0.42
C LEU A 32 1.01 -9.32 -0.51
N ILE A 33 0.49 -9.07 -1.71
CA ILE A 33 -0.95 -9.06 -1.96
C ILE A 33 -1.34 -10.38 -2.62
N THR A 34 -2.07 -11.23 -1.90
CA THR A 34 -2.59 -12.49 -2.43
C THR A 34 -4.04 -12.41 -2.86
N THR A 35 -4.79 -11.46 -2.31
CA THR A 35 -6.22 -11.32 -2.60
C THR A 35 -6.58 -9.86 -2.80
N MET A 36 -7.22 -9.56 -3.93
CA MET A 36 -7.85 -8.27 -4.20
C MET A 36 -9.34 -8.47 -4.38
N THR A 37 -10.14 -7.73 -3.61
CA THR A 37 -11.59 -7.71 -3.72
C THR A 37 -12.06 -6.30 -4.06
N ILE A 38 -12.81 -6.16 -5.15
CA ILE A 38 -13.45 -4.91 -5.56
C ILE A 38 -14.96 -5.07 -5.37
N THR A 39 -15.55 -4.21 -4.55
CA THR A 39 -17.01 -4.15 -4.35
C THR A 39 -17.57 -2.92 -5.04
N LEU A 40 -18.44 -3.12 -6.01
CA LEU A 40 -19.12 -2.08 -6.76
C LEU A 40 -20.57 -1.95 -6.26
N THR A 41 -20.87 -0.83 -5.58
CA THR A 41 -22.19 -0.54 -5.01
C THR A 41 -22.96 0.41 -5.92
N PRO A 42 -24.09 -0.05 -6.50
CA PRO A 42 -24.87 0.77 -7.44
C PRO A 42 -25.67 1.86 -6.73
N SER A 43 -25.82 2.99 -7.39
CA SER A 43 -26.62 4.13 -6.89
C SER A 43 -28.14 3.87 -6.88
N ASP A 44 -28.62 2.86 -7.62
CA ASP A 44 -30.04 2.46 -7.73
C ASP A 44 -30.44 1.36 -6.73
N ALA A 45 -29.56 1.00 -5.78
CA ALA A 45 -29.77 -0.05 -4.79
C ALA A 45 -30.09 -1.45 -5.37
N SER A 46 -29.69 -1.75 -6.60
CA SER A 46 -29.99 -3.01 -7.30
C SER A 46 -29.14 -4.21 -6.84
N GLY A 47 -28.32 -4.04 -5.82
CA GLY A 47 -27.40 -5.04 -5.32
C GLY A 47 -25.97 -4.83 -5.81
N SER A 48 -25.01 -5.04 -4.92
CA SER A 48 -23.59 -4.85 -5.23
C SER A 48 -23.05 -5.97 -6.10
N VAL A 49 -22.06 -5.64 -6.93
CA VAL A 49 -21.27 -6.63 -7.68
C VAL A 49 -19.89 -6.68 -7.08
N THR A 50 -19.41 -7.90 -6.82
CA THR A 50 -18.07 -8.14 -6.29
C THR A 50 -17.21 -8.82 -7.35
N LEU A 51 -16.01 -8.31 -7.53
CA LEU A 51 -14.96 -8.92 -8.32
C LEU A 51 -13.82 -9.28 -7.35
N GLN A 52 -13.28 -10.49 -7.48
CA GLN A 52 -12.16 -10.93 -6.66
C GLN A 52 -11.15 -11.65 -7.53
N THR A 53 -9.88 -11.38 -7.26
CA THR A 53 -8.75 -12.22 -7.70
C THR A 53 -8.03 -12.72 -6.45
N GLN A 54 -7.69 -14.00 -6.43
CA GLN A 54 -6.96 -14.63 -5.33
C GLN A 54 -5.85 -15.50 -5.90
N ASP A 55 -4.64 -15.28 -5.40
CA ASP A 55 -3.43 -16.00 -5.77
C ASP A 55 -2.63 -16.30 -4.50
N LEU A 56 -2.82 -17.49 -3.94
CA LEU A 56 -2.19 -17.86 -2.67
C LEU A 56 -0.77 -18.41 -2.83
N ASP A 57 -0.37 -18.76 -4.04
CA ASP A 57 0.99 -19.24 -4.32
C ASP A 57 1.85 -18.21 -5.08
N GLY A 58 1.32 -17.02 -5.38
CA GLY A 58 2.03 -15.90 -5.98
C GLY A 58 2.69 -16.28 -7.30
N ASP A 59 4.02 -16.25 -7.37
CA ASP A 59 4.79 -16.68 -8.54
C ASP A 59 4.76 -18.21 -8.77
N GLY A 60 3.88 -18.93 -8.09
CA GLY A 60 3.70 -20.37 -8.19
C GLY A 60 3.15 -20.84 -9.53
N PRO A 61 2.97 -22.17 -9.69
CA PRO A 61 2.53 -22.73 -10.96
C PRO A 61 1.04 -22.57 -11.24
N ASN A 62 0.23 -22.17 -10.25
CA ASN A 62 -1.21 -22.05 -10.43
C ASN A 62 -1.56 -20.63 -10.89
N ALA A 63 -2.57 -20.53 -11.75
CA ALA A 63 -3.10 -19.24 -12.13
C ALA A 63 -4.00 -18.68 -11.01
N PRO A 64 -4.10 -17.34 -10.86
CA PRO A 64 -5.02 -16.74 -9.91
C PRO A 64 -6.47 -17.18 -10.17
N ASP A 65 -7.21 -17.43 -9.09
CA ASP A 65 -8.65 -17.62 -9.13
C ASP A 65 -9.36 -16.28 -9.28
N VAL A 66 -10.17 -16.13 -10.34
CA VAL A 66 -10.92 -14.90 -10.61
C VAL A 66 -12.42 -15.19 -10.52
N THR A 67 -13.10 -14.43 -9.67
CA THR A 67 -14.56 -14.55 -9.49
C THR A 67 -15.26 -13.21 -9.71
N VAL A 68 -16.48 -13.28 -10.27
CA VAL A 68 -17.36 -12.11 -10.46
C VAL A 68 -18.77 -12.52 -10.04
N SER A 69 -19.38 -11.78 -9.10
CA SER A 69 -20.68 -12.15 -8.53
C SER A 69 -21.87 -11.84 -9.44
N GLY A 70 -21.70 -11.02 -10.48
CA GLY A 70 -22.78 -10.65 -11.39
C GLY A 70 -22.36 -9.63 -12.44
N ASN A 71 -23.31 -9.22 -13.27
CA ASN A 71 -23.09 -8.23 -14.32
C ASN A 71 -23.39 -6.81 -13.85
N LEU A 72 -22.64 -5.85 -14.36
CA LEU A 72 -22.96 -4.43 -14.19
C LEU A 72 -24.16 -4.04 -15.07
N LYS A 73 -24.97 -3.11 -14.56
CA LYS A 73 -26.08 -2.52 -15.33
C LYS A 73 -25.60 -1.29 -16.09
N SER A 74 -25.96 -1.22 -17.37
CA SER A 74 -25.69 -0.03 -18.19
C SER A 74 -26.43 1.19 -17.66
N GLY A 75 -25.75 2.34 -17.65
CA GLY A 75 -26.32 3.62 -17.24
C GLY A 75 -26.48 3.80 -15.72
N VAL A 76 -25.92 2.89 -14.90
CA VAL A 76 -25.92 2.99 -13.44
C VAL A 76 -24.54 3.45 -12.95
N LEU A 77 -24.53 4.41 -12.04
CA LEU A 77 -23.31 4.82 -11.34
C LEU A 77 -23.00 3.85 -10.19
N TYR A 78 -21.75 3.44 -10.09
CA TYR A 78 -21.25 2.57 -9.02
C TYR A 78 -20.19 3.28 -8.18
N ASN A 79 -20.25 3.09 -6.86
CA ASN A 79 -19.17 3.42 -5.97
C ASN A 79 -18.33 2.16 -5.75
N GLY A 80 -17.03 2.24 -6.06
CA GLY A 80 -16.07 1.15 -5.87
C GLY A 80 -15.35 1.25 -4.53
N ALA A 81 -15.16 0.10 -3.87
CA ALA A 81 -14.25 -0.06 -2.75
C ALA A 81 -13.32 -1.23 -3.04
N ILE A 82 -12.03 -1.08 -2.68
CA ILE A 82 -10.99 -2.09 -2.86
C ILE A 82 -10.53 -2.56 -1.50
N VAL A 83 -10.37 -3.87 -1.34
CA VAL A 83 -9.74 -4.51 -0.19
C VAL A 83 -8.61 -5.41 -0.69
N LEU A 84 -7.43 -5.24 -0.12
CA LEU A 84 -6.22 -5.99 -0.42
C LEU A 84 -5.79 -6.76 0.82
N LEU A 85 -5.57 -8.07 0.67
CA LEU A 85 -5.20 -8.94 1.76
C LEU A 85 -3.96 -9.77 1.41
N ASN A 86 -3.17 -10.05 2.44
CA ASN A 86 -2.20 -11.12 2.45
C ASN A 86 -2.79 -12.30 3.27
N GLU A 87 -3.29 -13.30 2.57
CA GLU A 87 -3.91 -14.49 3.17
C GLU A 87 -2.90 -15.63 3.43
N THR A 88 -1.61 -15.41 3.20
CA THR A 88 -0.57 -16.34 3.67
C THR A 88 -0.36 -16.23 5.18
N GLU A 89 -0.82 -15.14 5.77
CA GLU A 89 -0.78 -14.90 7.21
C GLU A 89 -2.06 -15.38 7.92
N SER A 90 -1.98 -15.63 9.23
CA SER A 90 -3.13 -16.08 10.04
C SER A 90 -3.18 -15.33 11.37
N PRO A 91 -4.14 -14.41 11.57
CA PRO A 91 -5.20 -14.00 10.63
C PRO A 91 -4.64 -13.30 9.39
N ALA A 92 -5.42 -13.27 8.30
CA ALA A 92 -5.05 -12.55 7.08
C ALA A 92 -4.72 -11.07 7.38
N GLU A 93 -3.63 -10.59 6.85
CA GLU A 93 -3.18 -9.21 6.99
C GLU A 93 -3.97 -8.28 6.06
N ASN A 94 -4.33 -7.12 6.54
CA ASN A 94 -5.04 -6.12 5.75
C ASN A 94 -4.06 -5.11 5.12
N VAL A 95 -3.54 -5.44 3.96
CA VAL A 95 -2.59 -4.63 3.20
C VAL A 95 -3.20 -3.30 2.72
N THR A 96 -4.54 -3.20 2.63
CA THR A 96 -5.21 -1.95 2.24
C THR A 96 -4.84 -0.81 3.19
N MET A 97 -4.72 -1.08 4.48
CA MET A 97 -4.43 -0.06 5.49
C MET A 97 -3.00 0.48 5.36
N GLU A 98 -2.06 -0.38 5.02
CA GLU A 98 -0.66 0.00 4.79
C GLU A 98 -0.55 0.90 3.55
N ILE A 99 -1.21 0.50 2.46
CA ILE A 99 -1.26 1.30 1.22
C ILE A 99 -1.93 2.66 1.44
N GLU A 100 -2.95 2.75 2.33
CA GLU A 100 -3.57 4.02 2.69
C GLU A 100 -2.64 4.91 3.52
N GLU A 101 -1.80 4.34 4.38
CA GLU A 101 -0.80 5.08 5.17
C GLU A 101 0.36 5.56 4.28
N GLU A 102 0.69 4.80 3.26
CA GLU A 102 1.77 5.09 2.28
C GLU A 102 1.22 5.64 0.94
N ASP A 103 0.18 6.46 0.99
CA ASP A 103 -0.58 6.99 -0.15
C ASP A 103 0.26 7.71 -1.21
N LYS A 104 1.45 8.20 -0.84
CA LYS A 104 2.38 8.88 -1.75
C LYS A 104 3.25 7.93 -2.56
N GLU A 105 3.32 6.67 -2.15
CA GLU A 105 4.18 5.65 -2.75
C GLU A 105 3.39 4.69 -3.64
N HIS A 106 2.04 4.69 -3.51
CA HIS A 106 1.13 3.83 -4.25
C HIS A 106 0.25 4.59 -5.23
N GLN A 107 -0.05 3.97 -6.36
CA GLN A 107 -0.96 4.53 -7.36
C GLN A 107 -1.76 3.42 -8.04
N PHE A 108 -3.08 3.61 -8.12
CA PHE A 108 -3.98 2.72 -8.87
C PHE A 108 -4.16 3.22 -10.30
N PHE A 109 -4.02 2.32 -11.26
CA PHE A 109 -4.29 2.58 -12.67
C PHE A 109 -5.54 1.81 -13.11
N TYR A 110 -6.47 2.51 -13.75
CA TYR A 110 -7.71 1.92 -14.24
C TYR A 110 -7.74 2.02 -15.77
N THR A 111 -8.11 0.91 -16.42
CA THR A 111 -8.33 0.89 -17.86
C THR A 111 -9.72 0.35 -18.14
N ALA A 112 -10.57 1.17 -18.76
CA ALA A 112 -11.88 0.70 -19.21
C ALA A 112 -11.71 -0.31 -20.36
N GLY A 113 -12.44 -1.42 -20.28
CA GLY A 113 -12.53 -2.38 -21.38
C GLY A 113 -13.28 -1.79 -22.58
N SER A 114 -13.12 -2.39 -23.76
CA SER A 114 -13.86 -1.96 -24.96
C SER A 114 -15.37 -2.10 -24.75
N GLY A 115 -16.11 -1.01 -24.95
CA GLY A 115 -17.57 -0.95 -24.76
C GLY A 115 -18.02 -0.44 -23.39
N LEU A 116 -17.11 0.05 -22.58
CA LEU A 116 -17.37 0.84 -21.37
C LEU A 116 -17.00 2.30 -21.70
N ASP A 117 -17.99 3.15 -21.81
CA ASP A 117 -17.87 4.62 -22.02
C ASP A 117 -18.08 5.37 -20.71
#